data_8e3cfda11c586ffe5065c798870f599c
#
_entry.id   8e3cfda11c586ffe5065c798870f599c
#
_cell.length_a   1.000
_cell.length_b   1.000
_cell.length_c   1.000
_cell.angle_alpha   90.00
_cell.angle_beta   90.00
_cell.angle_gamma   90.00
#
_symmetry.space_group_name_H-M   'P 1'
#
loop_
_entity.id
_entity.type
_entity.pdbx_description
1 polymer ?
#
loop_
_entity_poly.entity_id
_entity_poly.type
_entity_poly.pdbx_seq_one_letter_code
_entity_poly.pdbx_strand_id
1 'polypeptide(L)'
;MSRLSNARSELERFEQTKPADYQSKYKGQIDNVMGKLDDLGGYDYDPAADTAYQQYKSEYTQKAKLANQNAQASASALTGGYGSSYGTQAGQKAYAATMSDLDNVLDSLTSQSRSEYNTRKSGLQQELNGLQEAEQNDCNKYQKDLSNWYNDLSYRQNEYNNAYAQRQQNVSSTLNGLFSMLGFAAQILPFFFI
;
A
#
# COMPACT_ATOMS: atom_id res chain seq x y z
N MET A 1 -19.85 54.27 -4.40
CA MET A 1 -18.98 53.55 -5.35
C MET A 1 -19.81 53.09 -6.54
N SER A 2 -19.26 53.07 -7.76
CA SER A 2 -20.02 52.64 -8.93
C SER A 2 -20.17 51.11 -8.93
N ARG A 3 -21.25 50.58 -9.54
CA ARG A 3 -21.46 49.13 -9.70
C ARG A 3 -20.24 48.43 -10.33
N LEU A 4 -19.61 49.08 -11.31
CA LEU A 4 -18.38 48.56 -11.94
C LEU A 4 -17.21 48.48 -10.96
N SER A 5 -17.01 49.49 -10.09
CA SER A 5 -15.94 49.49 -9.08
C SER A 5 -16.13 48.35 -8.08
N ASN A 6 -17.36 48.10 -7.66
CA ASN A 6 -17.66 47.01 -6.74
C ASN A 6 -17.42 45.63 -7.40
N ALA A 7 -17.94 45.43 -8.61
CA ALA A 7 -17.74 44.15 -9.34
C ALA A 7 -16.27 43.86 -9.60
N ARG A 8 -15.46 44.88 -9.91
CA ARG A 8 -14.01 44.78 -10.06
C ARG A 8 -13.32 44.36 -8.76
N SER A 9 -13.64 45.06 -7.66
CA SER A 9 -13.04 44.75 -6.36
C SER A 9 -13.40 43.35 -5.85
N GLU A 10 -14.62 42.88 -6.14
CA GLU A 10 -15.06 41.54 -5.81
C GLU A 10 -14.34 40.47 -6.64
N LEU A 11 -14.14 40.72 -7.94
CA LEU A 11 -13.40 39.82 -8.81
C LEU A 11 -11.94 39.72 -8.35
N GLU A 12 -11.24 40.84 -8.13
CA GLU A 12 -9.86 40.89 -7.67
C GLU A 12 -9.66 40.20 -6.33
N ARG A 13 -10.61 40.32 -5.38
CA ARG A 13 -10.56 39.59 -4.11
C ARG A 13 -10.75 38.11 -4.31
N PHE A 14 -11.70 37.72 -5.16
CA PHE A 14 -12.01 36.32 -5.40
C PHE A 14 -10.85 35.58 -6.09
N GLU A 15 -10.17 36.24 -7.02
CA GLU A 15 -8.96 35.69 -7.67
C GLU A 15 -7.88 35.28 -6.66
N GLN A 16 -7.77 35.98 -5.54
CA GLN A 16 -6.83 35.69 -4.46
C GLN A 16 -7.24 34.47 -3.61
N THR A 17 -8.48 33.98 -3.77
CA THR A 17 -8.97 32.78 -3.05
C THR A 17 -8.74 31.48 -3.79
N LYS A 18 -7.95 31.49 -4.86
CA LYS A 18 -7.63 30.27 -5.61
C LYS A 18 -7.10 29.20 -4.66
N PRO A 19 -7.66 27.97 -4.68
CA PRO A 19 -7.09 26.86 -3.92
C PRO A 19 -5.61 26.68 -4.25
N ALA A 20 -4.80 26.44 -3.23
CA ALA A 20 -3.39 26.06 -3.42
C ALA A 20 -3.29 24.75 -4.19
N ASP A 21 -2.16 24.54 -4.87
CA ASP A 21 -1.95 23.30 -5.61
C ASP A 21 -2.04 22.08 -4.68
N TYR A 22 -2.63 21.00 -5.19
CA TYR A 22 -2.80 19.78 -4.44
C TYR A 22 -1.45 19.21 -4.00
N GLN A 23 -1.37 18.89 -2.71
CA GLN A 23 -0.24 18.17 -2.12
C GLN A 23 -0.76 16.95 -1.38
N SER A 24 -0.27 15.78 -1.76
CA SER A 24 -0.64 14.53 -1.12
C SER A 24 -0.24 14.52 0.35
N LYS A 25 -1.19 14.21 1.23
CA LYS A 25 -0.95 13.97 2.66
C LYS A 25 -0.49 12.54 2.93
N TYR A 26 -0.75 11.63 1.99
CA TYR A 26 -0.58 10.20 2.15
C TYR A 26 0.66 9.66 1.46
N LYS A 27 1.30 10.45 0.58
CA LYS A 27 2.47 10.02 -0.20
C LYS A 27 3.54 9.34 0.66
N GLY A 28 3.94 9.95 1.77
CA GLY A 28 4.98 9.38 2.64
C GLY A 28 4.55 8.07 3.31
N GLN A 29 3.27 7.92 3.63
CA GLN A 29 2.73 6.68 4.21
C GLN A 29 2.65 5.59 3.14
N ILE A 30 2.19 5.91 1.93
CA ILE A 30 2.15 5.01 0.78
C ILE A 30 3.57 4.50 0.47
N ASP A 31 4.54 5.40 0.34
CA ASP A 31 5.94 5.05 0.06
C ASP A 31 6.52 4.13 1.17
N ASN A 32 6.17 4.38 2.44
CA ASN A 32 6.58 3.54 3.57
C ASN A 32 5.98 2.13 3.52
N VAL A 33 4.68 2.01 3.23
CA VAL A 33 4.03 0.68 3.12
C VAL A 33 4.55 -0.08 1.90
N MET A 34 4.79 0.59 0.79
CA MET A 34 5.42 -0.01 -0.39
C MET A 34 6.83 -0.53 -0.05
N GLY A 35 7.63 0.26 0.65
CA GLY A 35 8.95 -0.20 1.13
C GLY A 35 8.85 -1.43 2.02
N LYS A 36 7.89 -1.50 2.95
CA LYS A 36 7.67 -2.70 3.78
C LYS A 36 7.23 -3.92 2.98
N LEU A 37 6.46 -3.73 1.89
CA LEU A 37 6.08 -4.83 0.99
C LEU A 37 7.28 -5.32 0.17
N ASP A 38 8.13 -4.41 -0.28
CA ASP A 38 9.36 -4.75 -0.99
C ASP A 38 10.36 -5.49 -0.06
N ASP A 39 10.52 -5.00 1.17
CA ASP A 39 11.37 -5.63 2.20
C ASP A 39 10.87 -7.02 2.62
N LEU A 40 9.55 -7.23 2.58
CA LEU A 40 8.95 -8.54 2.88
C LEU A 40 9.35 -9.59 1.85
N GLY A 41 9.59 -9.20 0.61
CA GLY A 41 10.05 -10.06 -0.47
C GLY A 41 9.13 -11.23 -0.79
N GLY A 42 9.72 -12.30 -1.32
CA GLY A 42 9.06 -13.59 -1.52
C GLY A 42 9.07 -14.42 -0.24
N TYR A 43 8.06 -15.31 -0.08
CA TYR A 43 8.08 -16.28 1.01
C TYR A 43 9.26 -17.25 0.81
N ASP A 44 10.10 -17.32 1.83
CA ASP A 44 11.19 -18.28 1.93
C ASP A 44 11.29 -18.74 3.40
N TYR A 45 11.27 -20.07 3.61
CA TYR A 45 11.43 -20.67 4.92
C TYR A 45 12.71 -21.47 4.96
N ASP A 46 13.66 -21.03 5.79
CA ASP A 46 14.91 -21.75 6.02
C ASP A 46 14.86 -22.51 7.35
N PRO A 47 14.67 -23.84 7.33
CA PRO A 47 14.70 -24.66 8.54
C PRO A 47 16.06 -24.61 9.27
N ALA A 48 17.15 -24.30 8.57
CA ALA A 48 18.46 -24.21 9.19
C ALA A 48 18.60 -22.99 10.08
N ALA A 49 17.91 -21.90 9.74
CA ALA A 49 17.86 -20.67 10.52
C ALA A 49 16.77 -20.67 11.60
N ASP A 50 15.78 -21.59 11.54
CA ASP A 50 14.70 -21.68 12.50
C ASP A 50 15.14 -22.36 13.80
N THR A 51 15.23 -21.58 14.89
CA THR A 51 15.62 -22.08 16.21
C THR A 51 14.69 -23.16 16.73
N ALA A 52 13.37 -23.04 16.50
CA ALA A 52 12.41 -24.03 16.94
C ALA A 52 12.62 -25.36 16.21
N TYR A 53 12.80 -25.33 14.89
CA TYR A 53 13.12 -26.52 14.13
C TYR A 53 14.43 -27.17 14.59
N GLN A 54 15.49 -26.39 14.87
CA GLN A 54 16.78 -26.94 15.34
C GLN A 54 16.62 -27.61 16.71
N GLN A 55 15.80 -27.10 17.60
CA GLN A 55 15.49 -27.74 18.88
C GLN A 55 14.75 -29.08 18.68
N TYR A 56 13.70 -29.08 17.88
CA TYR A 56 12.98 -30.33 17.53
C TYR A 56 13.91 -31.35 16.88
N LYS A 57 14.74 -30.94 15.93
CA LYS A 57 15.70 -31.80 15.25
C LYS A 57 16.66 -32.48 16.24
N SER A 58 17.18 -31.74 17.21
CA SER A 58 18.04 -32.27 18.28
C SER A 58 17.30 -33.28 19.12
N GLU A 59 16.09 -32.94 19.58
CA GLU A 59 15.24 -33.79 20.41
C GLU A 59 14.86 -35.11 19.70
N TYR A 60 14.33 -35.00 18.45
CA TYR A 60 13.92 -36.16 17.68
C TYR A 60 15.11 -37.05 17.28
N THR A 61 16.28 -36.46 17.02
CA THR A 61 17.50 -37.27 16.79
C THR A 61 17.88 -38.09 18.01
N GLN A 62 17.77 -37.55 19.22
CA GLN A 62 18.04 -38.30 20.46
C GLN A 62 16.98 -39.39 20.68
N LYS A 63 15.69 -39.05 20.52
CA LYS A 63 14.59 -40.04 20.60
C LYS A 63 14.78 -41.17 19.59
N ALA A 64 15.14 -40.87 18.35
CA ALA A 64 15.38 -41.86 17.30
C ALA A 64 16.53 -42.79 17.64
N LYS A 65 17.64 -42.26 18.20
CA LYS A 65 18.76 -43.12 18.67
C LYS A 65 18.32 -44.06 19.79
N LEU A 66 17.54 -43.57 20.76
CA LEU A 66 17.00 -44.40 21.85
C LEU A 66 16.00 -45.43 21.32
N ALA A 67 15.14 -45.06 20.39
CA ALA A 67 14.19 -45.98 19.74
C ALA A 67 14.94 -47.11 18.99
N ASN A 68 15.98 -46.76 18.26
CA ASN A 68 16.85 -47.76 17.59
C ASN A 68 17.47 -48.73 18.60
N GLN A 69 18.09 -48.24 19.68
CA GLN A 69 18.73 -49.04 20.71
C GLN A 69 17.72 -49.96 21.42
N ASN A 70 16.57 -49.45 21.79
CA ASN A 70 15.51 -50.23 22.44
C ASN A 70 14.94 -51.31 21.53
N ALA A 71 14.74 -51.03 20.24
CA ALA A 71 14.25 -51.99 19.28
C ALA A 71 15.27 -53.12 19.02
N GLN A 72 16.56 -52.77 18.95
CA GLN A 72 17.64 -53.77 18.84
C GLN A 72 17.74 -54.63 20.10
N ALA A 73 17.69 -54.03 21.32
CA ALA A 73 17.72 -54.77 22.58
C ALA A 73 16.55 -55.72 22.70
N SER A 74 15.34 -55.25 22.39
CA SER A 74 14.14 -56.10 22.40
C SER A 74 14.22 -57.28 21.44
N ALA A 75 14.71 -57.03 20.21
CA ALA A 75 14.90 -58.11 19.22
C ALA A 75 15.97 -59.10 19.65
N SER A 76 17.08 -58.62 20.26
CA SER A 76 18.14 -59.50 20.80
C SER A 76 17.65 -60.34 21.97
N ALA A 77 16.81 -59.81 22.85
CA ALA A 77 16.20 -60.60 23.93
C ALA A 77 15.33 -61.75 23.42
N LEU A 78 14.61 -61.54 22.31
CA LEU A 78 13.79 -62.61 21.66
C LEU A 78 14.62 -63.69 20.98
N THR A 79 15.86 -63.39 20.59
CA THR A 79 16.77 -64.32 19.88
C THR A 79 17.85 -64.95 20.79
N GLY A 80 17.65 -64.88 22.10
CA GLY A 80 18.59 -65.48 23.05
C GLY A 80 19.87 -64.69 23.28
N GLY A 81 19.84 -63.38 23.03
CA GLY A 81 20.97 -62.48 23.32
C GLY A 81 21.96 -62.31 22.15
N TYR A 82 21.71 -62.92 21.02
CA TYR A 82 22.58 -62.81 19.83
C TYR A 82 22.17 -61.60 18.98
N GLY A 83 23.16 -60.80 18.57
CA GLY A 83 22.96 -59.76 17.58
C GLY A 83 22.52 -60.40 16.26
N SER A 84 21.36 -59.98 15.74
CA SER A 84 20.82 -60.50 14.49
C SER A 84 20.55 -59.39 13.49
N SER A 85 20.56 -59.73 12.19
CA SER A 85 20.16 -58.82 11.11
C SER A 85 18.73 -58.32 11.32
N TYR A 86 17.86 -59.11 11.96
CA TYR A 86 16.52 -58.72 12.36
C TYR A 86 16.52 -57.58 13.39
N GLY A 87 17.39 -57.67 14.41
CA GLY A 87 17.53 -56.60 15.42
C GLY A 87 18.01 -55.27 14.79
N THR A 88 18.98 -55.36 13.88
CA THR A 88 19.46 -54.18 13.13
C THR A 88 18.34 -53.55 12.29
N GLN A 89 17.56 -54.38 11.57
CA GLN A 89 16.43 -53.84 10.77
C GLN A 89 15.33 -53.25 11.64
N ALA A 90 15.00 -53.85 12.77
CA ALA A 90 14.02 -53.34 13.73
C ALA A 90 14.45 -51.98 14.28
N GLY A 91 15.74 -51.83 14.65
CA GLY A 91 16.31 -50.59 15.09
C GLY A 91 16.27 -49.47 14.02
N GLN A 92 16.65 -49.83 12.80
CA GLN A 92 16.59 -48.86 11.68
C GLN A 92 15.16 -48.37 11.38
N LYS A 93 14.17 -49.30 11.42
CA LYS A 93 12.76 -48.93 11.25
C LYS A 93 12.28 -48.03 12.37
N ALA A 94 12.63 -48.28 13.62
CA ALA A 94 12.26 -47.47 14.76
C ALA A 94 12.89 -46.06 14.65
N TYR A 95 14.17 -45.97 14.24
CA TYR A 95 14.84 -44.68 13.96
C TYR A 95 14.14 -43.91 12.87
N ALA A 96 13.86 -44.55 11.73
CA ALA A 96 13.21 -43.94 10.59
C ALA A 96 11.78 -43.43 10.92
N ALA A 97 11.01 -44.22 11.67
CA ALA A 97 9.67 -43.83 12.13
C ALA A 97 9.72 -42.56 13.00
N THR A 98 10.66 -42.52 13.97
CA THR A 98 10.82 -41.35 14.83
C THR A 98 11.30 -40.09 14.03
N MET A 99 12.16 -40.27 13.03
CA MET A 99 12.59 -39.16 12.17
C MET A 99 11.48 -38.68 11.24
N SER A 100 10.56 -39.55 10.82
CA SER A 100 9.36 -39.17 10.06
C SER A 100 8.43 -38.25 10.86
N ASP A 101 8.39 -38.42 12.18
CA ASP A 101 7.64 -37.48 13.04
C ASP A 101 8.26 -36.05 13.04
N LEU A 102 9.58 -35.95 12.85
CA LEU A 102 10.25 -34.64 12.66
C LEU A 102 9.83 -33.97 11.35
N ASP A 103 9.61 -34.74 10.28
CA ASP A 103 9.11 -34.23 9.01
C ASP A 103 7.72 -33.59 9.18
N ASN A 104 6.84 -34.18 9.99
CA ASN A 104 5.53 -33.62 10.31
C ASN A 104 5.66 -32.29 11.10
N VAL A 105 6.66 -32.19 11.98
CA VAL A 105 6.97 -30.91 12.67
C VAL A 105 7.46 -29.86 11.68
N LEU A 106 8.32 -30.22 10.74
CA LEU A 106 8.80 -29.33 9.68
C LEU A 106 7.65 -28.79 8.84
N ASP A 107 6.74 -29.68 8.42
CA ASP A 107 5.54 -29.28 7.66
C ASP A 107 4.64 -28.31 8.44
N SER A 108 4.48 -28.56 9.75
CA SER A 108 3.71 -27.69 10.65
C SER A 108 4.35 -26.30 10.76
N LEU A 109 5.66 -26.24 11.02
CA LEU A 109 6.40 -24.98 11.15
C LEU A 109 6.40 -24.20 9.84
N THR A 110 6.60 -24.89 8.71
CA THR A 110 6.53 -24.30 7.37
C THR A 110 5.14 -23.70 7.09
N SER A 111 4.09 -24.44 7.43
CA SER A 111 2.70 -23.98 7.25
C SER A 111 2.38 -22.79 8.14
N GLN A 112 2.83 -22.78 9.39
CA GLN A 112 2.67 -21.67 10.31
C GLN A 112 3.41 -20.42 9.77
N SER A 113 4.67 -20.56 9.42
CA SER A 113 5.48 -19.46 8.87
C SER A 113 4.87 -18.87 7.61
N ARG A 114 4.35 -19.73 6.70
CA ARG A 114 3.63 -19.27 5.50
C ARG A 114 2.36 -18.51 5.84
N SER A 115 1.62 -18.97 6.83
CA SER A 115 0.39 -18.28 7.31
C SER A 115 0.71 -16.90 7.86
N GLU A 116 1.77 -16.79 8.66
CA GLU A 116 2.24 -15.51 9.23
C GLU A 116 2.70 -14.55 8.13
N TYR A 117 3.48 -15.05 7.15
CA TYR A 117 3.87 -14.26 5.98
C TYR A 117 2.65 -13.74 5.20
N ASN A 118 1.69 -14.62 4.90
CA ASN A 118 0.49 -14.25 4.16
C ASN A 118 -0.36 -13.22 4.91
N THR A 119 -0.50 -13.39 6.23
CA THR A 119 -1.22 -12.45 7.10
C THR A 119 -0.56 -11.09 7.07
N ARG A 120 0.76 -11.02 7.22
CA ARG A 120 1.52 -9.77 7.16
C ARG A 120 1.43 -9.10 5.81
N LYS A 121 1.59 -9.88 4.73
CA LYS A 121 1.47 -9.37 3.34
C LYS A 121 0.07 -8.81 3.07
N SER A 122 -0.97 -9.56 3.44
CA SER A 122 -2.36 -9.12 3.28
C SER A 122 -2.66 -7.87 4.09
N GLY A 123 -2.15 -7.76 5.32
CA GLY A 123 -2.31 -6.56 6.15
C GLY A 123 -1.68 -5.32 5.50
N LEU A 124 -0.45 -5.45 4.99
CA LEU A 124 0.23 -4.36 4.29
C LEU A 124 -0.49 -3.97 2.98
N GLN A 125 -1.03 -4.94 2.24
CA GLN A 125 -1.82 -4.67 1.03
C GLN A 125 -3.13 -3.94 1.35
N GLN A 126 -3.80 -4.32 2.43
CA GLN A 126 -5.02 -3.64 2.88
C GLN A 126 -4.72 -2.20 3.33
N GLU A 127 -3.63 -2.00 4.07
CA GLU A 127 -3.17 -0.66 4.47
C GLU A 127 -2.86 0.21 3.24
N LEU A 128 -2.14 -0.33 2.26
CA LEU A 128 -1.83 0.36 1.00
C LEU A 128 -3.10 0.76 0.25
N ASN A 129 -4.03 -0.16 0.08
CA ASN A 129 -5.29 0.10 -0.60
C ASN A 129 -6.10 1.20 0.11
N GLY A 130 -6.17 1.16 1.44
CA GLY A 130 -6.86 2.20 2.23
C GLY A 130 -6.22 3.58 2.08
N LEU A 131 -4.88 3.65 2.06
CA LEU A 131 -4.16 4.91 1.84
C LEU A 131 -4.35 5.44 0.41
N GLN A 132 -4.35 4.58 -0.60
CA GLN A 132 -4.60 4.96 -1.99
C GLN A 132 -6.03 5.46 -2.20
N GLU A 133 -7.01 4.82 -1.55
CA GLU A 133 -8.41 5.28 -1.57
C GLU A 133 -8.56 6.65 -0.89
N ALA A 134 -7.92 6.84 0.26
CA ALA A 134 -7.92 8.12 0.96
C ALA A 134 -7.27 9.24 0.13
N GLU A 135 -6.15 8.95 -0.54
CA GLU A 135 -5.48 9.85 -1.49
C GLU A 135 -6.39 10.22 -2.65
N GLN A 136 -7.05 9.23 -3.27
CA GLN A 136 -7.98 9.45 -4.38
C GLN A 136 -9.16 10.33 -3.96
N ASN A 137 -9.71 10.09 -2.77
CA ASN A 137 -10.82 10.87 -2.24
C ASN A 137 -10.41 12.34 -1.96
N ASP A 138 -9.21 12.55 -1.42
CA ASP A 138 -8.68 13.89 -1.15
C ASP A 138 -8.41 14.63 -2.48
N CYS A 139 -7.85 13.95 -3.47
CA CYS A 139 -7.64 14.49 -4.81
C CYS A 139 -8.97 14.86 -5.50
N ASN A 140 -9.96 13.99 -5.44
CA ASN A 140 -11.29 14.24 -6.00
C ASN A 140 -11.98 15.44 -5.34
N LYS A 141 -11.82 15.58 -4.02
CA LYS A 141 -12.32 16.75 -3.29
C LYS A 141 -11.65 18.03 -3.76
N TYR A 142 -10.32 18.02 -3.87
CA TYR A 142 -9.56 19.16 -4.39
C TYR A 142 -10.01 19.56 -5.80
N GLN A 143 -10.18 18.58 -6.71
CA GLN A 143 -10.66 18.83 -8.06
C GLN A 143 -12.06 19.46 -8.08
N LYS A 144 -12.95 19.00 -7.20
CA LYS A 144 -14.29 19.58 -7.05
C LYS A 144 -14.22 21.02 -6.54
N ASP A 145 -13.41 21.26 -5.52
CA ASP A 145 -13.24 22.60 -4.94
C ASP A 145 -12.64 23.56 -5.99
N LEU A 146 -11.67 23.11 -6.76
CA LEU A 146 -11.07 23.86 -7.87
C LEU A 146 -12.09 24.14 -8.98
N SER A 147 -12.89 23.15 -9.37
CA SER A 147 -13.97 23.32 -10.37
C SER A 147 -15.00 24.34 -9.90
N ASN A 148 -15.44 24.26 -8.65
CA ASN A 148 -16.35 25.23 -8.07
C ASN A 148 -15.75 26.64 -8.09
N TRP A 149 -14.48 26.78 -7.74
CA TRP A 149 -13.77 28.07 -7.79
C TRP A 149 -13.75 28.65 -9.21
N TYR A 150 -13.49 27.85 -10.25
CA TYR A 150 -13.52 28.31 -11.64
C TYR A 150 -14.93 28.71 -12.09
N ASN A 151 -15.95 28.00 -11.66
CA ASN A 151 -17.35 28.34 -11.97
C ASN A 151 -17.71 29.71 -11.34
N ASP A 152 -17.36 29.91 -10.07
CA ASP A 152 -17.59 31.16 -9.37
C ASP A 152 -16.78 32.32 -9.96
N LEU A 153 -15.53 32.05 -10.39
CA LEU A 153 -14.72 33.03 -11.09
C LEU A 153 -15.38 33.47 -12.39
N SER A 154 -15.84 32.53 -13.19
CA SER A 154 -16.56 32.80 -14.46
C SER A 154 -17.82 33.62 -14.22
N TYR A 155 -18.58 33.31 -13.18
CA TYR A 155 -19.76 34.10 -12.80
C TYR A 155 -19.37 35.56 -12.48
N ARG A 156 -18.33 35.78 -11.67
CA ARG A 156 -17.87 37.11 -11.29
C ARG A 156 -17.28 37.88 -12.46
N GLN A 157 -16.60 37.20 -13.39
CA GLN A 157 -16.13 37.84 -14.64
C GLN A 157 -17.30 38.29 -15.50
N ASN A 158 -18.37 37.47 -15.60
CA ASN A 158 -19.57 37.87 -16.32
C ASN A 158 -20.29 39.08 -15.66
N GLU A 159 -20.37 39.10 -14.33
CA GLU A 159 -20.91 40.25 -13.58
C GLU A 159 -20.11 41.52 -13.86
N TYR A 160 -18.77 41.44 -13.83
CA TYR A 160 -17.89 42.57 -14.18
C TYR A 160 -18.10 43.01 -15.63
N ASN A 161 -18.15 42.09 -16.59
CA ASN A 161 -18.35 42.41 -18.00
C ASN A 161 -19.71 43.04 -18.26
N ASN A 162 -20.77 42.57 -17.59
CA ASN A 162 -22.10 43.16 -17.65
C ASN A 162 -22.13 44.60 -17.07
N ALA A 163 -21.47 44.79 -15.93
CA ALA A 163 -21.35 46.12 -15.31
C ALA A 163 -20.55 47.09 -16.20
N TYR A 164 -19.52 46.60 -16.87
CA TYR A 164 -18.72 47.34 -17.83
C TYR A 164 -19.53 47.75 -19.08
N ALA A 165 -20.26 46.79 -19.67
CA ALA A 165 -21.12 47.01 -20.84
C ALA A 165 -22.22 48.05 -20.55
N GLN A 166 -22.88 47.98 -19.39
CA GLN A 166 -23.86 48.98 -18.96
C GLN A 166 -23.26 50.36 -18.82
N ARG A 167 -22.01 50.50 -18.31
CA ARG A 167 -21.33 51.76 -18.25
C ARG A 167 -21.03 52.35 -19.62
N GLN A 168 -20.62 51.52 -20.61
CA GLN A 168 -20.38 51.95 -21.98
C GLN A 168 -21.65 52.45 -22.67
N GLN A 169 -22.80 51.81 -22.46
CA GLN A 169 -24.10 52.25 -22.99
C GLN A 169 -24.51 53.65 -22.46
N ASN A 170 -24.12 53.93 -21.21
CA ASN A 170 -24.42 55.25 -20.58
C ASN A 170 -23.40 56.33 -20.94
N VAL A 171 -22.32 56.01 -21.57
CA VAL A 171 -21.25 56.97 -21.99
C VAL A 171 -21.02 56.82 -23.49
N SER A 172 -22.12 56.97 -24.26
CA SER A 172 -22.00 57.01 -25.72
C SER A 172 -21.33 58.32 -26.16
N SER A 173 -20.02 58.31 -26.34
CA SER A 173 -19.33 59.10 -27.38
C SER A 173 -17.78 59.18 -27.29
N THR A 174 -17.05 58.58 -26.36
CA THR A 174 -15.60 58.92 -26.26
C THR A 174 -14.62 57.76 -26.02
N LEU A 175 -14.84 56.50 -26.37
CA LEU A 175 -13.84 55.46 -26.09
C LEU A 175 -13.61 54.43 -27.21
N ASN A 176 -13.24 54.91 -28.39
CA ASN A 176 -12.68 54.03 -29.45
C ASN A 176 -11.19 53.64 -29.20
N GLY A 177 -10.64 53.97 -28.03
CA GLY A 177 -9.19 53.86 -27.80
C GLY A 177 -8.70 52.81 -26.80
N LEU A 178 -9.58 52.07 -26.10
CA LEU A 178 -9.16 51.19 -24.98
C LEU A 178 -9.27 49.67 -25.18
N PHE A 179 -9.63 49.23 -26.38
CA PHE A 179 -9.81 47.78 -26.65
C PHE A 179 -8.52 46.97 -26.91
N SER A 180 -7.34 47.60 -26.92
CA SER A 180 -6.10 46.87 -27.24
C SER A 180 -5.37 46.27 -26.03
N MET A 181 -5.91 46.31 -24.81
CA MET A 181 -5.22 45.81 -23.60
C MET A 181 -5.82 44.55 -22.95
N LEU A 182 -6.86 43.93 -23.51
CA LEU A 182 -7.45 42.70 -22.90
C LEU A 182 -7.17 41.45 -23.72
N GLY A 183 -5.95 41.30 -24.21
CA GLY A 183 -5.46 40.09 -24.85
C GLY A 183 -5.17 38.91 -23.89
N PHE A 184 -5.88 38.75 -22.76
CA PHE A 184 -5.62 37.71 -21.76
C PHE A 184 -6.59 36.53 -21.80
N ALA A 185 -7.56 36.48 -22.71
CA ALA A 185 -8.55 35.40 -22.73
C ALA A 185 -8.17 34.17 -23.59
N ALA A 186 -7.00 34.12 -24.23
CA ALA A 186 -6.69 33.07 -25.23
C ALA A 186 -5.57 32.10 -24.84
N GLN A 187 -5.06 32.07 -23.63
CA GLN A 187 -3.92 31.20 -23.29
C GLN A 187 -4.10 30.28 -22.08
N ILE A 188 -5.31 29.91 -21.71
CA ILE A 188 -5.49 28.87 -20.68
C ILE A 188 -6.30 27.70 -21.24
N LEU A 189 -5.78 27.07 -22.26
CA LEU A 189 -6.06 25.70 -22.66
C LEU A 189 -4.88 25.27 -23.54
N PRO A 190 -3.93 24.44 -23.11
CA PRO A 190 -4.11 23.00 -22.96
C PRO A 190 -3.20 22.38 -21.87
N PHE A 191 -3.73 21.92 -20.75
CA PHE A 191 -2.99 21.03 -19.85
C PHE A 191 -3.88 19.96 -19.22
N PHE A 192 -4.84 19.41 -19.99
CA PHE A 192 -5.62 18.27 -19.51
C PHE A 192 -5.72 17.19 -20.58
N PHE A 193 -4.57 16.69 -21.09
CA PHE A 193 -4.46 15.38 -21.73
C PHE A 193 -2.98 14.97 -21.73
N ILE A 194 -2.54 14.31 -20.69
CA ILE A 194 -1.66 13.13 -20.69
C ILE A 194 -1.94 12.35 -19.41
#